data_ded3373786700864f62090b1b762e77a
#
_entry.id   ded3373786700864f62090b1b762e77a
#
_cell.length_a   1.000
_cell.length_b   1.000
_cell.length_c   1.000
_cell.angle_alpha   90.00
_cell.angle_beta   90.00
_cell.angle_gamma   90.00
#
_symmetry.space_group_name_H-M   'P 1'
#
loop_
_entity.id
_entity.type
_entity.pdbx_description
1 polymer ?
#
loop_
_entity_poly.entity_id
_entity_poly.type
_entity_poly.pdbx_seq_one_letter_code
_entity_poly.pdbx_strand_id
1 'polypeptide(L)'
;MLCAHDDGPFFHGTVADLRPGQLLTAGRPSNYRPEIIMNHIDFTALVDGAGLAAEIAAELAQGDPAPRVYCVEPTGPFENDPNVTDKKFPGNPTRSYRSRAPLRVLCEVTEWTRLTPEALQAWRERLAALLASQRGKIIN
;
A
#
# COMPACT_ATOMS: atom_id res chain seq x y z
N MET A 1 1.04 -6.47 -21.59
CA MET A 1 1.18 -6.67 -20.15
C MET A 1 0.34 -7.84 -19.69
N LEU A 2 0.93 -8.72 -18.93
CA LEU A 2 0.21 -9.88 -18.39
C LEU A 2 -0.47 -9.50 -17.09
N CYS A 3 -1.75 -9.88 -16.95
CA CYS A 3 -2.46 -9.73 -15.69
C CYS A 3 -1.89 -10.69 -14.66
N ALA A 4 -1.72 -10.24 -13.43
CA ALA A 4 -1.36 -11.11 -12.34
C ALA A 4 -2.54 -12.02 -11.97
N HIS A 5 -2.25 -13.18 -11.43
CA HIS A 5 -3.26 -14.11 -10.94
C HIS A 5 -3.00 -14.41 -9.47
N ASP A 6 -3.96 -14.11 -8.61
CA ASP A 6 -3.95 -14.39 -7.18
C ASP A 6 -5.41 -14.40 -6.71
N ASP A 7 -5.75 -15.39 -5.92
CA ASP A 7 -7.13 -15.55 -5.45
C ASP A 7 -7.42 -14.78 -4.16
N GLY A 8 -6.41 -14.18 -3.57
CA GLY A 8 -6.57 -13.42 -2.34
C GLY A 8 -6.75 -14.30 -1.09
N PRO A 9 -7.36 -13.81 0.00
CA PRO A 9 -7.98 -12.47 0.12
C PRO A 9 -6.98 -11.34 -0.03
N PHE A 10 -7.48 -10.13 -0.29
CA PHE A 10 -6.64 -8.96 -0.52
C PHE A 10 -6.88 -7.89 0.53
N PHE A 11 -5.85 -7.08 0.79
CA PHE A 11 -5.84 -6.06 1.83
C PHE A 11 -5.22 -4.77 1.32
N HIS A 12 -5.69 -3.66 1.87
CA HIS A 12 -5.17 -2.33 1.56
C HIS A 12 -4.92 -1.57 2.86
N GLY A 13 -3.72 -1.02 3.00
CA GLY A 13 -3.31 -0.21 4.15
C GLY A 13 -3.43 1.27 3.83
N THR A 14 -4.02 2.04 4.74
CA THR A 14 -4.30 3.46 4.56
C THR A 14 -4.51 4.13 5.91
N VAL A 15 -4.68 5.45 5.91
CA VAL A 15 -5.14 6.21 7.08
C VAL A 15 -6.59 6.68 6.92
N ALA A 16 -7.20 6.40 5.77
CA ALA A 16 -8.57 6.84 5.48
C ALA A 16 -9.60 6.02 6.26
N ASP A 17 -10.65 6.68 6.72
CA ASP A 17 -11.80 6.03 7.36
C ASP A 17 -12.81 5.66 6.28
N LEU A 18 -12.82 4.39 5.91
CA LEU A 18 -13.63 3.87 4.80
C LEU A 18 -14.74 2.98 5.30
N ARG A 19 -15.82 2.89 4.53
CA ARG A 19 -16.99 2.08 4.85
C ARG A 19 -17.12 0.88 3.91
N PRO A 20 -17.69 -0.25 4.37
CA PRO A 20 -18.00 -1.36 3.48
C PRO A 20 -18.83 -0.92 2.26
N GLY A 21 -18.47 -1.42 1.09
CA GLY A 21 -19.10 -1.06 -0.17
C GLY A 21 -18.52 0.16 -0.87
N GLN A 22 -17.72 0.95 -0.17
CA GLN A 22 -17.06 2.11 -0.74
C GLN A 22 -16.01 1.66 -1.76
N LEU A 23 -15.82 2.44 -2.82
CA LEU A 23 -14.81 2.17 -3.84
C LEU A 23 -13.60 3.07 -3.62
N LEU A 24 -12.41 2.44 -3.62
CA LEU A 24 -11.13 3.14 -3.68
C LEU A 24 -10.75 3.30 -5.14
N THR A 25 -10.50 4.53 -5.56
CA THR A 25 -10.17 4.85 -6.95
C THR A 25 -8.74 5.36 -7.06
N ALA A 26 -8.10 5.10 -8.22
CA ALA A 26 -6.82 5.70 -8.57
C ALA A 26 -6.95 7.22 -8.76
N GLY A 27 -5.83 7.90 -8.99
CA GLY A 27 -5.82 9.35 -9.22
C GLY A 27 -5.59 10.17 -7.96
N ARG A 28 -5.01 9.56 -6.93
CA ARG A 28 -4.66 10.25 -5.69
C ARG A 28 -3.16 10.55 -5.64
N PRO A 29 -2.75 11.60 -4.91
CA PRO A 29 -1.32 11.89 -4.73
C PRO A 29 -0.59 10.74 -4.03
N SER A 30 0.67 10.52 -4.43
CA SER A 30 1.55 9.59 -3.75
C SER A 30 1.82 10.09 -2.33
N ASN A 31 1.85 9.17 -1.36
CA ASN A 31 2.24 9.49 0.02
C ASN A 31 3.69 9.95 0.11
N TYR A 32 4.56 9.48 -0.79
CA TYR A 32 5.99 9.80 -0.79
C TYR A 32 6.30 11.08 -1.55
N ARG A 33 5.57 11.34 -2.63
CA ARG A 33 5.77 12.49 -3.51
C ARG A 33 4.40 13.04 -3.91
N PRO A 34 3.85 13.99 -3.14
CA PRO A 34 2.49 14.50 -3.38
C PRO A 34 2.29 15.14 -4.75
N GLU A 35 3.37 15.57 -5.42
CA GLU A 35 3.31 16.12 -6.77
C GLU A 35 3.03 15.04 -7.84
N ILE A 36 3.18 13.75 -7.51
CA ILE A 36 2.91 12.64 -8.42
C ILE A 36 1.51 12.11 -8.15
N ILE A 37 0.64 12.16 -9.17
CA ILE A 37 -0.69 11.56 -9.10
C ILE A 37 -0.58 10.11 -9.56
N MET A 38 -0.96 9.18 -8.69
CA MET A 38 -0.84 7.76 -8.96
C MET A 38 -1.94 7.26 -9.88
N ASN A 39 -1.54 6.47 -10.90
CA ASN A 39 -2.47 5.87 -11.86
C ASN A 39 -3.08 4.57 -11.36
N HIS A 40 -2.61 4.05 -10.23
CA HIS A 40 -2.98 2.75 -9.69
C HIS A 40 -3.30 2.85 -8.21
N ILE A 41 -4.02 1.84 -7.71
CA ILE A 41 -4.19 1.61 -6.27
C ILE A 41 -3.43 0.33 -5.93
N ASP A 42 -2.65 0.39 -4.86
CA ASP A 42 -1.85 -0.74 -4.39
C ASP A 42 -2.63 -1.57 -3.39
N PHE A 43 -2.41 -2.89 -3.43
CA PHE A 43 -2.98 -3.82 -2.47
C PHE A 43 -2.09 -5.07 -2.39
N THR A 44 -2.35 -5.90 -1.39
CA THR A 44 -1.54 -7.10 -1.15
C THR A 44 -2.41 -8.25 -0.63
N ALA A 45 -1.97 -9.47 -0.86
CA ALA A 45 -2.61 -10.65 -0.30
C ALA A 45 -2.09 -10.99 1.11
N LEU A 46 -1.10 -10.24 1.63
CA LEU A 46 -0.55 -10.45 2.97
C LEU A 46 -1.00 -9.33 3.90
N VAL A 47 -1.77 -9.68 4.93
CA VAL A 47 -2.34 -8.69 5.85
C VAL A 47 -1.27 -7.85 6.54
N ASP A 48 -0.13 -8.44 6.89
CA ASP A 48 0.95 -7.70 7.55
C ASP A 48 1.66 -6.74 6.59
N GLY A 49 1.66 -7.04 5.29
CA GLY A 49 2.14 -6.11 4.27
C GLY A 49 1.24 -4.88 4.17
N ALA A 50 -0.08 -5.07 4.24
CA ALA A 50 -1.03 -3.97 4.30
C ALA A 50 -0.87 -3.16 5.60
N GLY A 51 -0.63 -3.84 6.71
CA GLY A 51 -0.35 -3.19 7.99
C GLY A 51 0.88 -2.30 7.93
N LEU A 52 1.96 -2.78 7.33
CA LEU A 52 3.17 -1.99 7.12
C LEU A 52 2.86 -0.75 6.26
N ALA A 53 2.14 -0.92 5.16
CA ALA A 53 1.75 0.20 4.30
C ALA A 53 0.92 1.23 5.05
N ALA A 54 0.00 0.79 5.91
CA ALA A 54 -0.82 1.67 6.73
C ALA A 54 0.02 2.48 7.72
N GLU A 55 1.00 1.84 8.37
CA GLU A 55 1.87 2.53 9.32
C GLU A 55 2.78 3.54 8.64
N ILE A 56 3.30 3.21 7.45
CA ILE A 56 4.07 4.16 6.65
C ILE A 56 3.20 5.34 6.23
N ALA A 57 1.97 5.09 5.77
CA ALA A 57 1.04 6.15 5.41
C ALA A 57 0.76 7.07 6.61
N ALA A 58 0.60 6.52 7.80
CA ALA A 58 0.39 7.29 9.03
C ALA A 58 1.60 8.16 9.37
N GLU A 59 2.83 7.64 9.17
CA GLU A 59 4.05 8.40 9.41
C GLU A 59 4.20 9.58 8.45
N LEU A 60 3.78 9.41 7.20
CA LEU A 60 3.91 10.44 6.17
C LEU A 60 2.77 11.45 6.19
N ALA A 61 1.66 11.12 6.84
CA ALA A 61 0.48 11.99 6.87
C ALA A 61 0.63 13.07 7.96
N GLN A 62 -0.01 14.22 7.72
CA GLN A 62 -0.10 15.27 8.72
C GLN A 62 -1.27 14.97 9.67
N GLY A 63 -1.16 15.44 10.93
CA GLY A 63 -2.22 15.30 11.92
C GLY A 63 -2.23 13.97 12.65
N ASP A 64 -1.21 13.14 12.46
CA ASP A 64 -1.01 11.89 13.19
C ASP A 64 -2.23 10.95 13.14
N PRO A 65 -2.77 10.64 11.95
CA PRO A 65 -3.92 9.75 11.86
C PRO A 65 -3.54 8.31 12.18
N ALA A 66 -4.52 7.52 12.63
CA ALA A 66 -4.30 6.11 12.93
C ALA A 66 -4.15 5.29 11.64
N PRO A 67 -3.23 4.31 11.61
CA PRO A 67 -3.14 3.37 10.49
C PRO A 67 -4.34 2.44 10.48
N ARG A 68 -4.86 2.12 9.29
CA ARG A 68 -6.02 1.26 9.09
C ARG A 68 -5.75 0.26 7.98
N VAL A 69 -6.31 -0.94 8.13
CA VAL A 69 -6.23 -2.00 7.12
C VAL A 69 -7.65 -2.44 6.78
N TYR A 70 -7.91 -2.61 5.49
CA TYR A 70 -9.19 -3.08 4.99
C TYR A 70 -9.01 -4.32 4.15
N CYS A 71 -9.96 -5.25 4.27
CA CYS A 71 -10.12 -6.31 3.29
C CYS A 71 -10.81 -5.70 2.07
N VAL A 72 -10.25 -5.93 0.88
CA VAL A 72 -10.72 -5.31 -0.36
C VAL A 72 -10.88 -6.35 -1.45
N GLU A 73 -11.66 -5.97 -2.48
CA GLU A 73 -11.92 -6.80 -3.65
C GLU A 73 -11.59 -6.01 -4.90
N PRO A 74 -10.66 -6.51 -5.76
CA PRO A 74 -10.42 -5.88 -7.06
C PRO A 74 -11.67 -5.96 -7.93
N THR A 75 -11.98 -4.88 -8.64
CA THR A 75 -13.13 -4.86 -9.56
C THR A 75 -12.73 -5.06 -11.02
N GLY A 76 -11.43 -5.23 -11.30
CA GLY A 76 -10.91 -5.45 -12.64
C GLY A 76 -9.52 -6.08 -12.60
N PRO A 77 -8.86 -6.17 -13.77
CA PRO A 77 -7.52 -6.73 -13.85
C PRO A 77 -6.50 -5.96 -13.01
N PHE A 78 -5.50 -6.66 -12.53
CA PHE A 78 -4.40 -6.06 -11.77
C PHE A 78 -3.07 -6.69 -12.19
N GLU A 79 -1.98 -6.04 -11.80
CA GLU A 79 -0.62 -6.47 -12.13
C GLU A 79 0.25 -6.47 -10.88
N ASN A 80 1.40 -7.16 -10.94
CA ASN A 80 2.38 -7.07 -9.88
C ASN A 80 2.82 -5.62 -9.70
N ASP A 81 2.98 -5.19 -8.44
CA ASP A 81 3.47 -3.85 -8.14
C ASP A 81 4.96 -3.78 -8.47
N PRO A 82 5.37 -3.03 -9.53
CA PRO A 82 6.77 -2.97 -9.93
C PRO A 82 7.65 -2.23 -8.92
N ASN A 83 7.06 -1.51 -7.99
CA ASN A 83 7.81 -0.81 -6.95
C ASN A 83 8.39 -1.75 -5.90
N VAL A 84 7.87 -2.98 -5.80
CA VAL A 84 8.33 -3.99 -4.82
C VAL A 84 8.68 -5.33 -5.47
N THR A 85 8.23 -5.59 -6.70
CA THR A 85 8.53 -6.84 -7.41
C THR A 85 9.96 -6.84 -7.92
N ASP A 86 10.65 -7.98 -7.79
CA ASP A 86 12.05 -8.17 -8.21
C ASP A 86 13.02 -7.16 -7.60
N LYS A 87 12.76 -6.71 -6.37
CA LYS A 87 13.63 -5.75 -5.67
C LYS A 87 14.61 -6.48 -4.76
N LYS A 88 14.21 -6.75 -3.51
CA LYS A 88 15.09 -7.44 -2.56
C LYS A 88 15.28 -8.90 -2.92
N PHE A 89 14.23 -9.54 -3.43
CA PHE A 89 14.23 -10.93 -3.89
C PHE A 89 13.59 -11.03 -5.26
N PRO A 90 13.92 -12.07 -6.08
CA PRO A 90 13.24 -12.29 -7.35
C PRO A 90 11.75 -12.56 -7.16
N GLY A 91 10.95 -12.10 -8.11
CA GLY A 91 9.51 -12.31 -8.11
C GLY A 91 8.75 -11.38 -7.18
N ASN A 92 7.58 -11.81 -6.76
CA ASN A 92 6.67 -11.03 -5.91
C ASN A 92 6.34 -11.79 -4.62
N PRO A 93 7.32 -12.00 -3.73
CA PRO A 93 7.10 -12.77 -2.50
C PRO A 93 6.15 -12.09 -1.51
N THR A 94 5.99 -10.77 -1.60
CA THR A 94 5.06 -10.03 -0.75
C THR A 94 3.63 -10.06 -1.30
N ARG A 95 3.41 -10.67 -2.46
CA ARG A 95 2.13 -10.74 -3.14
C ARG A 95 1.47 -9.37 -3.21
N SER A 96 2.24 -8.39 -3.68
CA SER A 96 1.84 -6.99 -3.80
C SER A 96 1.46 -6.68 -5.24
N TYR A 97 0.33 -6.02 -5.41
CA TYR A 97 -0.29 -5.75 -6.71
C TYR A 97 -0.72 -4.31 -6.82
N ARG A 98 -1.05 -3.90 -8.04
CA ARG A 98 -1.66 -2.60 -8.28
C ARG A 98 -2.72 -2.71 -9.37
N SER A 99 -3.73 -1.86 -9.29
CA SER A 99 -4.87 -1.87 -10.20
C SER A 99 -5.24 -0.46 -10.64
N ARG A 100 -5.58 -0.30 -11.91
CA ARG A 100 -6.21 0.92 -12.41
C ARG A 100 -7.71 0.93 -12.11
N ALA A 101 -8.30 -0.26 -12.01
CA ALA A 101 -9.71 -0.40 -11.64
C ALA A 101 -9.89 -0.19 -10.13
N PRO A 102 -11.05 0.29 -9.69
CA PRO A 102 -11.30 0.49 -8.27
C PRO A 102 -11.22 -0.78 -7.44
N LEU A 103 -10.89 -0.61 -6.15
CA LEU A 103 -11.02 -1.67 -5.16
C LEU A 103 -12.28 -1.43 -4.35
N ARG A 104 -13.08 -2.49 -4.12
CA ARG A 104 -14.24 -2.40 -3.24
C ARG A 104 -13.83 -2.75 -1.82
N VAL A 105 -14.18 -1.89 -0.87
CA VAL A 105 -13.96 -2.14 0.55
C VAL A 105 -14.99 -3.16 1.03
N LEU A 106 -14.53 -4.26 1.61
CA LEU A 106 -15.40 -5.30 2.17
C LEU A 106 -15.60 -5.11 3.67
N CYS A 107 -14.53 -4.94 4.42
CA CYS A 107 -14.58 -4.69 5.86
C CYS A 107 -13.24 -4.17 6.36
N GLU A 108 -13.24 -3.58 7.54
CA GLU A 108 -12.00 -3.20 8.21
C GLU A 108 -11.42 -4.41 8.96
N VAL A 109 -10.09 -4.59 8.86
CA VAL A 109 -9.35 -5.59 9.61
C VAL A 109 -8.78 -4.90 10.83
N THR A 110 -9.23 -5.28 12.03
CA THR A 110 -8.83 -4.63 13.29
C THR A 110 -7.63 -5.31 13.94
N GLU A 111 -7.33 -6.56 13.57
CA GLU A 111 -6.21 -7.32 14.12
C GLU A 111 -5.17 -7.62 13.05
N TRP A 112 -4.00 -6.98 13.19
CA TRP A 112 -2.85 -7.20 12.31
C TRP A 112 -1.58 -6.83 13.08
N THR A 113 -0.43 -7.33 12.62
CA THR A 113 0.84 -7.14 13.31
C THR A 113 1.31 -5.69 13.18
N ARG A 114 1.40 -4.98 14.31
CA ARG A 114 1.92 -3.62 14.38
C ARG A 114 3.45 -3.65 14.41
N LEU A 115 4.07 -2.60 13.89
CA LEU A 115 5.51 -2.42 14.04
C LEU A 115 5.85 -2.15 15.50
N THR A 116 6.98 -2.73 15.96
CA THR A 116 7.52 -2.34 17.26
C THR A 116 8.04 -0.91 17.22
N PRO A 117 8.18 -0.21 18.36
CA PRO A 117 8.76 1.14 18.35
C PRO A 117 10.14 1.19 17.68
N GLU A 118 10.96 0.15 17.85
CA GLU A 118 12.29 0.06 17.24
C GLU A 118 12.19 -0.09 15.72
N ALA A 119 11.30 -0.95 15.24
CA ALA A 119 11.08 -1.14 13.81
C ALA A 119 10.51 0.13 13.16
N LEU A 120 9.61 0.83 13.84
CA LEU A 120 9.04 2.08 13.36
C LEU A 120 10.13 3.15 13.25
N GLN A 121 11.02 3.25 14.23
CA GLN A 121 12.13 4.19 14.19
C GLN A 121 13.09 3.88 13.04
N ALA A 122 13.37 2.60 12.79
CA ALA A 122 14.20 2.20 11.65
C ALA A 122 13.57 2.59 10.32
N TRP A 123 12.24 2.47 10.21
CA TRP A 123 11.52 2.91 9.02
C TRP A 123 11.55 4.43 8.84
N ARG A 124 11.40 5.20 9.93
CA ARG A 124 11.51 6.67 9.89
C ARG A 124 12.86 7.11 9.34
N GLU A 125 13.95 6.50 9.82
CA GLU A 125 15.29 6.80 9.35
C GLU A 125 15.47 6.45 7.88
N ARG A 126 14.94 5.31 7.46
CA ARG A 126 15.01 4.86 6.07
C ARG A 126 14.23 5.78 5.14
N LEU A 127 13.03 6.19 5.54
CA LEU A 127 12.21 7.13 4.77
C LEU A 127 12.90 8.48 4.64
N ALA A 128 13.48 9.00 5.71
CA ALA A 128 14.21 10.27 5.69
C ALA A 128 15.38 10.19 4.70
N ALA A 129 16.14 9.10 4.73
CA ALA A 129 17.26 8.88 3.81
C ALA A 129 16.80 8.78 2.36
N LEU A 130 15.70 8.07 2.10
CA LEU A 130 15.12 7.93 0.76
C LEU A 130 14.67 9.29 0.20
N LEU A 131 13.96 10.07 1.00
CA LEU A 131 13.47 11.37 0.58
C LEU A 131 14.62 12.35 0.34
N ALA A 132 15.64 12.33 1.19
CA ALA A 132 16.81 13.20 1.06
C ALA A 132 17.66 12.86 -0.17
N SER A 133 17.80 11.57 -0.50
CA SER A 133 18.62 11.09 -1.62
C SER A 133 17.88 11.10 -2.96
N GLN A 134 16.58 11.31 -2.97
CA GLN A 134 15.71 11.22 -4.14
C GLN A 134 15.81 9.85 -4.87
N ARG A 135 16.22 8.81 -4.16
CA ARG A 135 16.37 7.47 -4.74
C ARG A 135 15.05 6.74 -4.93
N GLY A 136 14.00 7.19 -4.27
CA GLY A 136 12.70 6.57 -4.37
C GLY A 136 11.99 6.92 -5.68
N LYS A 137 12.45 6.39 -6.81
CA LYS A 137 11.71 6.50 -8.05
C LYS A 137 10.43 5.69 -7.94
N ILE A 138 9.30 6.36 -8.16
CA ILE A 138 7.99 5.71 -8.19
C ILE A 138 7.69 5.33 -9.62
N ILE A 139 7.43 4.04 -9.85
CA ILE A 139 6.96 3.54 -11.14
C ILE A 139 5.44 3.68 -11.15
N ASN A 140 4.99 4.63 -11.91
CA ASN A 140 3.55 4.97 -11.93
C ASN A 140 2.79 4.21 -13.00
#